data_5c4aba8b9625256475c7e10ded43cc0d
#
_entry.id   5c4aba8b9625256475c7e10ded43cc0d
#
_cell.length_a   1.000
_cell.length_b   1.000
_cell.length_c   1.000
_cell.angle_alpha   90.00
_cell.angle_beta   90.00
_cell.angle_gamma   90.00
#
_symmetry.space_group_name_H-M   'P 1'
#
loop_
_entity.id
_entity.type
_entity.pdbx_description
1 polymer ?
#
loop_
_entity_poly.entity_id
_entity_poly.type
_entity_poly.pdbx_seq_one_letter_code
_entity_poly.pdbx_strand_id
1 'polypeptide(L)'
;MIRERREAFRDARLIVIASEGKDTERIYFKALAKEYTNPRVHVHILERSEAELNNSSPEHVLKQLNDYKEQYALEADDELWLVIDKDRWTEAMLSRIAMECAQDEYMHMALSNPCIELWLLLHLVDVTSLSPEEQQQWLENRRNSRRTDPYLKMRLRQEMGSYH
;
A
#
# COMPACT_ATOMS: atom_id res chain seq x y z
N MET A 1 34.64 -32.04 11.95
CA MET A 1 34.49 -30.66 12.43
C MET A 1 33.37 -29.99 11.59
N ILE A 2 32.13 -29.99 12.10
CA ILE A 2 30.99 -29.38 11.45
C ILE A 2 31.14 -27.88 11.71
N ARG A 3 31.39 -27.10 10.66
CA ARG A 3 31.30 -25.63 10.74
C ARG A 3 29.83 -25.29 10.90
N GLU A 4 29.40 -24.90 12.09
CA GLU A 4 28.14 -24.21 12.28
C GLU A 4 28.13 -22.97 11.35
N ARG A 5 27.22 -22.97 10.39
CA ARG A 5 26.90 -21.82 9.60
C ARG A 5 26.30 -20.80 10.59
N ARG A 6 27.08 -19.81 11.03
CA ARG A 6 26.52 -18.65 11.71
C ARG A 6 25.52 -18.07 10.72
N GLU A 7 24.24 -18.12 11.07
CA GLU A 7 23.22 -17.33 10.39
C GLU A 7 23.71 -15.88 10.45
N ALA A 8 23.86 -15.27 9.29
CA ALA A 8 24.21 -13.85 9.22
C ALA A 8 22.99 -13.09 9.76
N PHE A 9 23.09 -12.58 10.97
CA PHE A 9 22.11 -11.63 11.50
C PHE A 9 22.07 -10.44 10.55
N ARG A 10 20.87 -10.08 10.14
CA ARG A 10 20.64 -8.91 9.31
C ARG A 10 20.60 -7.69 10.24
N ASP A 11 21.56 -6.78 10.10
CA ASP A 11 21.65 -5.54 10.91
C ASP A 11 20.57 -4.50 10.56
N ALA A 12 19.68 -4.81 9.59
CA ALA A 12 18.68 -3.89 9.10
C ALA A 12 17.27 -4.49 9.23
N ARG A 13 16.35 -3.75 9.83
CA ARG A 13 14.91 -4.04 9.85
C ARG A 13 14.37 -4.11 8.44
N LEU A 14 13.56 -5.10 8.14
CA LEU A 14 12.89 -5.26 6.85
C LEU A 14 11.44 -4.80 6.96
N ILE A 15 11.04 -3.94 6.03
CA ILE A 15 9.64 -3.54 5.82
C ILE A 15 9.24 -4.03 4.45
N VAL A 16 8.31 -4.96 4.39
CA VAL A 16 7.76 -5.50 3.13
C VAL A 16 6.40 -4.89 2.89
N ILE A 17 6.18 -4.35 1.71
CA ILE A 17 4.93 -3.70 1.33
C ILE A 17 4.31 -4.44 0.14
N ALA A 18 3.09 -4.92 0.32
CA ALA A 18 2.24 -5.40 -0.76
C ALA A 18 1.03 -4.47 -0.91
N SER A 19 0.72 -4.06 -2.14
CA SER A 19 -0.37 -3.11 -2.41
C SER A 19 -1.36 -3.64 -3.44
N GLU A 20 -2.60 -3.15 -3.34
CA GLU A 20 -3.66 -3.47 -4.30
C GLU A 20 -3.37 -2.86 -5.68
N GLY A 21 -2.80 -1.65 -5.72
CA GLY A 21 -2.54 -0.91 -6.95
C GLY A 21 -1.31 -1.41 -7.69
N LYS A 22 -1.37 -1.32 -9.02
CA LYS A 22 -0.27 -1.74 -9.90
C LYS A 22 0.88 -0.76 -9.91
N ASP A 23 0.56 0.53 -10.01
CA ASP A 23 1.54 1.57 -10.35
C ASP A 23 1.61 2.66 -9.30
N THR A 24 0.50 3.28 -8.90
CA THR A 24 0.50 4.46 -8.03
C THR A 24 1.20 4.17 -6.70
N GLU A 25 0.77 3.16 -5.96
CA GLU A 25 1.34 2.79 -4.66
C GLU A 25 2.79 2.33 -4.81
N ARG A 26 3.07 1.51 -5.81
CA ARG A 26 4.42 1.01 -6.09
C ARG A 26 5.38 2.14 -6.39
N ILE A 27 5.00 3.09 -7.25
CA ILE A 27 5.82 4.26 -7.59
C ILE A 27 6.04 5.12 -6.35
N TYR A 28 4.98 5.40 -5.60
CA TYR A 28 5.05 6.19 -4.39
C TYR A 28 5.98 5.58 -3.34
N PHE A 29 5.78 4.31 -2.99
CA PHE A 29 6.61 3.67 -1.96
C PHE A 29 8.05 3.45 -2.40
N LYS A 30 8.32 3.19 -3.68
CA LYS A 30 9.69 3.13 -4.22
C LYS A 30 10.38 4.50 -4.15
N ALA A 31 9.68 5.57 -4.49
CA ALA A 31 10.20 6.93 -4.39
C ALA A 31 10.46 7.31 -2.93
N LEU A 32 9.52 7.01 -2.03
CA LEU A 32 9.66 7.26 -0.59
C LEU A 32 10.87 6.51 0.01
N ALA A 33 11.00 5.22 -0.30
CA ALA A 33 12.13 4.41 0.16
C ALA A 33 13.48 4.93 -0.35
N LYS A 34 13.51 5.47 -1.57
CA LYS A 34 14.72 6.08 -2.15
C LYS A 34 15.06 7.41 -1.49
N GLU A 35 14.07 8.25 -1.22
CA GLU A 35 14.25 9.58 -0.62
C GLU A 35 14.70 9.49 0.84
N TYR A 36 14.09 8.58 1.59
CA TYR A 36 14.36 8.38 3.02
C TYR A 36 15.26 7.16 3.27
N THR A 37 16.36 7.07 2.52
CA THR A 37 17.33 5.97 2.66
C THR A 37 17.88 5.92 4.10
N ASN A 38 17.73 4.76 4.74
CA ASN A 38 18.28 4.49 6.07
C ASN A 38 19.04 3.14 6.03
N PRO A 39 20.34 3.10 6.40
CA PRO A 39 21.11 1.86 6.38
C PRO A 39 20.58 0.78 7.34
N ARG A 40 19.75 1.16 8.32
CA ARG A 40 19.13 0.24 9.29
C ARG A 40 17.70 -0.17 8.92
N VAL A 41 17.18 0.29 7.79
CA VAL A 41 15.83 -0.05 7.31
C VAL A 41 15.89 -0.40 5.84
N HIS A 42 15.46 -1.59 5.50
CA HIS A 42 15.30 -2.02 4.12
C HIS A 42 13.82 -2.13 3.77
N VAL A 43 13.39 -1.36 2.77
CA VAL A 43 12.00 -1.40 2.28
C VAL A 43 11.95 -2.22 1.00
N HIS A 44 11.15 -3.29 1.04
CA HIS A 44 10.93 -4.18 -0.09
C HIS A 44 9.48 -4.08 -0.57
N ILE A 45 9.26 -3.62 -1.80
CA ILE A 45 7.93 -3.53 -2.39
C ILE A 45 7.70 -4.78 -3.24
N LEU A 46 6.70 -5.59 -2.86
CA LEU A 46 6.33 -6.79 -3.62
C LEU A 46 5.77 -6.38 -4.97
N GLU A 47 6.29 -7.01 -6.01
CA GLU A 47 5.79 -6.86 -7.37
C GLU A 47 4.89 -8.04 -7.71
N ARG A 48 3.81 -7.75 -8.43
CA ARG A 48 2.93 -8.82 -8.93
C ARG A 48 3.52 -9.43 -10.19
N SER A 49 3.42 -10.74 -10.30
CA SER A 49 3.69 -11.43 -11.56
C SER A 49 2.64 -11.06 -12.61
N GLU A 50 2.97 -11.21 -13.89
CA GLU A 50 2.01 -10.94 -14.99
C GLU A 50 0.74 -11.77 -14.86
N ALA A 51 0.81 -13.00 -14.37
CA ALA A 51 -0.34 -13.86 -14.12
C ALA A 51 -1.26 -13.33 -13.01
N GLU A 52 -0.73 -12.56 -12.05
CA GLU A 52 -1.45 -12.00 -10.91
C GLU A 52 -1.96 -10.58 -11.15
N LEU A 53 -1.62 -9.97 -12.29
CA LEU A 53 -2.02 -8.59 -12.62
C LEU A 53 -3.53 -8.37 -12.66
N ASN A 54 -4.33 -9.41 -12.83
CA ASN A 54 -5.79 -9.36 -12.86
C ASN A 54 -6.44 -9.60 -11.48
N ASN A 55 -5.66 -10.01 -10.47
CA ASN A 55 -6.14 -10.31 -9.12
C ASN A 55 -5.70 -9.22 -8.14
N SER A 56 -6.55 -8.21 -7.95
CA SER A 56 -6.28 -7.08 -7.06
C SER A 56 -7.10 -7.12 -5.77
N SER A 57 -7.64 -8.29 -5.38
CA SER A 57 -8.44 -8.36 -4.15
C SER A 57 -7.55 -8.29 -2.91
N PRO A 58 -8.08 -7.78 -1.78
CA PRO A 58 -7.38 -7.76 -0.50
C PRO A 58 -6.85 -9.13 -0.06
N GLU A 59 -7.64 -10.20 -0.30
CA GLU A 59 -7.22 -11.57 0.00
C GLU A 59 -5.99 -11.97 -0.82
N HIS A 60 -5.93 -11.53 -2.08
CA HIS A 60 -4.80 -11.86 -2.93
C HIS A 60 -3.52 -11.13 -2.47
N VAL A 61 -3.65 -9.86 -2.10
CA VAL A 61 -2.53 -9.08 -1.57
C VAL A 61 -2.06 -9.64 -0.23
N LEU A 62 -2.99 -10.05 0.65
CA LEU A 62 -2.66 -10.73 1.90
C LEU A 62 -1.96 -12.07 1.65
N LYS A 63 -2.43 -12.84 0.65
CA LYS A 63 -1.77 -14.08 0.25
C LYS A 63 -0.32 -13.86 -0.18
N GLN A 64 -0.02 -12.80 -0.93
CA GLN A 64 1.35 -12.48 -1.32
C GLN A 64 2.27 -12.26 -0.11
N LEU A 65 1.77 -11.59 0.94
CA LEU A 65 2.52 -11.41 2.19
C LEU A 65 2.71 -12.74 2.93
N ASN A 66 1.68 -13.58 2.99
CA ASN A 66 1.78 -14.92 3.58
C ASN A 66 2.79 -15.79 2.83
N ASP A 67 2.73 -15.82 1.50
CA ASP A 67 3.69 -16.54 0.66
C ASP A 67 5.13 -16.03 0.88
N TYR A 68 5.29 -14.70 1.04
CA TYR A 68 6.59 -14.11 1.39
C TYR A 68 7.10 -14.59 2.75
N LYS A 69 6.22 -14.56 3.77
CA LYS A 69 6.54 -15.01 5.12
C LYS A 69 6.93 -16.51 5.17
N GLU A 70 6.28 -17.35 4.36
CA GLU A 70 6.63 -18.76 4.25
C GLU A 70 7.98 -18.99 3.57
N GLN A 71 8.36 -18.09 2.66
CA GLN A 71 9.56 -18.23 1.84
C GLN A 71 10.82 -17.68 2.53
N TYR A 72 10.66 -16.66 3.38
CA TYR A 72 11.76 -15.92 4.00
C TYR A 72 11.64 -15.92 5.52
N ALA A 73 12.77 -16.15 6.20
CA ALA A 73 12.84 -16.00 7.63
C ALA A 73 12.76 -14.52 8.02
N LEU A 74 11.80 -14.19 8.88
CA LEU A 74 11.62 -12.84 9.44
C LEU A 74 12.28 -12.76 10.82
N GLU A 75 12.83 -11.58 11.13
CA GLU A 75 13.34 -11.23 12.45
C GLU A 75 12.26 -10.49 13.26
N ALA A 76 12.39 -10.41 14.57
CA ALA A 76 11.35 -9.94 15.48
C ALA A 76 10.86 -8.49 15.22
N ASP A 77 11.68 -7.66 14.58
CA ASP A 77 11.35 -6.27 14.26
C ASP A 77 11.01 -6.02 12.78
N ASP A 78 10.89 -7.10 11.98
CA ASP A 78 10.42 -6.98 10.60
C ASP A 78 8.92 -6.74 10.52
N GLU A 79 8.48 -6.08 9.47
CA GLU A 79 7.06 -5.75 9.25
C GLU A 79 6.61 -6.08 7.84
N LEU A 80 5.42 -6.63 7.73
CA LEU A 80 4.71 -6.91 6.48
C LEU A 80 3.47 -6.01 6.39
N TRP A 81 3.44 -5.11 5.43
CA TRP A 81 2.38 -4.12 5.28
C TRP A 81 1.46 -4.43 4.10
N LEU A 82 0.18 -4.59 4.42
CA LEU A 82 -0.91 -4.70 3.45
C LEU A 82 -1.49 -3.32 3.19
N VAL A 83 -1.36 -2.80 1.96
CA VAL A 83 -1.86 -1.48 1.57
C VAL A 83 -3.06 -1.63 0.63
N ILE A 84 -4.23 -1.15 1.06
CA ILE A 84 -5.52 -1.35 0.39
C ILE A 84 -6.32 -0.07 0.32
N ASP A 85 -7.08 0.11 -0.75
CA ASP A 85 -8.08 1.15 -0.91
C ASP A 85 -9.46 0.67 -0.47
N LYS A 86 -10.22 1.53 0.23
CA LYS A 86 -11.57 1.18 0.70
C LYS A 86 -12.61 1.14 -0.43
N ASP A 87 -12.45 1.94 -1.46
CA ASP A 87 -13.50 2.31 -2.42
C ASP A 87 -14.17 1.13 -3.17
N ARG A 88 -13.53 -0.03 -3.20
CA ARG A 88 -13.98 -1.23 -3.94
C ARG A 88 -14.53 -2.34 -3.06
N TRP A 89 -14.28 -2.30 -1.76
CA TRP A 89 -14.44 -3.47 -0.90
C TRP A 89 -15.49 -3.23 0.18
N THR A 90 -16.20 -4.29 0.55
CA THR A 90 -17.18 -4.23 1.61
C THR A 90 -16.50 -4.11 2.97
N GLU A 91 -17.16 -3.45 3.91
CA GLU A 91 -16.66 -3.34 5.29
C GLU A 91 -16.45 -4.71 5.95
N ALA A 92 -17.33 -5.67 5.67
CA ALA A 92 -17.20 -7.03 6.18
C ALA A 92 -15.91 -7.72 5.70
N MET A 93 -15.56 -7.57 4.42
CA MET A 93 -14.30 -8.10 3.86
C MET A 93 -13.09 -7.42 4.50
N LEU A 94 -13.07 -6.09 4.54
CA LEU A 94 -11.97 -5.32 5.11
C LEU A 94 -11.78 -5.62 6.59
N SER A 95 -12.87 -5.75 7.36
CA SER A 95 -12.80 -6.12 8.78
C SER A 95 -12.22 -7.53 8.97
N ARG A 96 -12.60 -8.49 8.13
CA ARG A 96 -12.04 -9.85 8.17
C ARG A 96 -10.53 -9.84 7.92
N ILE A 97 -10.09 -9.13 6.88
CA ILE A 97 -8.66 -8.99 6.56
C ILE A 97 -7.89 -8.29 7.68
N ALA A 98 -8.46 -7.21 8.25
CA ALA A 98 -7.84 -6.50 9.36
C ALA A 98 -7.70 -7.40 10.61
N MET A 99 -8.70 -8.22 10.90
CA MET A 99 -8.64 -9.20 12.00
C MET A 99 -7.58 -10.27 11.75
N GLU A 100 -7.44 -10.75 10.51
CA GLU A 100 -6.41 -11.71 10.14
C GLU A 100 -5.01 -11.11 10.30
N CYS A 101 -4.78 -9.87 9.82
CA CYS A 101 -3.52 -9.17 10.06
C CYS A 101 -3.24 -8.99 11.55
N ALA A 102 -4.25 -8.62 12.35
CA ALA A 102 -4.08 -8.38 13.80
C ALA A 102 -3.74 -9.64 14.61
N GLN A 103 -3.93 -10.84 14.06
CA GLN A 103 -3.53 -12.11 14.69
C GLN A 103 -2.07 -12.49 14.43
N ASP A 104 -1.39 -11.77 13.55
CA ASP A 104 -0.01 -12.03 13.15
C ASP A 104 0.88 -10.85 13.61
N GLU A 105 1.92 -11.15 14.37
CA GLU A 105 2.81 -10.14 14.95
C GLU A 105 3.59 -9.31 13.92
N TYR A 106 3.78 -9.87 12.72
CA TYR A 106 4.49 -9.18 11.63
C TYR A 106 3.57 -8.39 10.71
N MET A 107 2.25 -8.69 10.71
CA MET A 107 1.33 -8.15 9.72
C MET A 107 0.65 -6.89 10.17
N HIS A 108 0.63 -5.90 9.29
CA HIS A 108 -0.02 -4.62 9.48
C HIS A 108 -0.89 -4.29 8.27
N MET A 109 -2.00 -3.57 8.50
CA MET A 109 -2.89 -3.12 7.43
C MET A 109 -2.93 -1.60 7.40
N ALA A 110 -2.68 -1.02 6.22
CA ALA A 110 -2.90 0.39 5.92
C ALA A 110 -4.06 0.51 4.94
N LEU A 111 -5.14 1.17 5.37
CA LEU A 111 -6.35 1.37 4.58
C LEU A 111 -6.49 2.82 4.17
N SER A 112 -6.50 3.11 2.86
CA SER A 112 -6.82 4.42 2.31
C SER A 112 -8.34 4.55 2.13
N ASN A 113 -8.92 5.66 2.62
CA ASN A 113 -10.36 5.90 2.50
C ASN A 113 -10.62 7.28 1.88
N PRO A 114 -11.10 7.37 0.63
CA PRO A 114 -11.53 6.25 -0.22
C PRO A 114 -10.38 5.49 -0.92
N CYS A 115 -9.27 6.16 -1.28
CA CYS A 115 -8.17 5.60 -2.06
C CYS A 115 -6.86 6.34 -1.82
N ILE A 116 -5.74 5.79 -2.29
CA ILE A 116 -4.39 6.33 -2.12
C ILE A 116 -4.24 7.75 -2.70
N GLU A 117 -4.98 8.11 -3.74
CA GLU A 117 -4.93 9.45 -4.32
C GLU A 117 -5.34 10.53 -3.32
N LEU A 118 -6.22 10.24 -2.35
CA LEU A 118 -6.51 11.17 -1.26
C LEU A 118 -5.25 11.48 -0.44
N TRP A 119 -4.51 10.44 -0.05
CA TRP A 119 -3.26 10.59 0.69
C TRP A 119 -2.26 11.44 -0.08
N LEU A 120 -2.10 11.19 -1.38
CA LEU A 120 -1.19 11.95 -2.23
C LEU A 120 -1.60 13.43 -2.35
N LEU A 121 -2.90 13.70 -2.50
CA LEU A 121 -3.44 15.06 -2.56
C LEU A 121 -3.23 15.84 -1.25
N LEU A 122 -3.28 15.19 -0.09
CA LEU A 122 -3.01 15.82 1.20
C LEU A 122 -1.57 16.37 1.33
N HIS A 123 -0.65 15.92 0.49
CA HIS A 123 0.71 16.48 0.42
C HIS A 123 0.80 17.74 -0.45
N LEU A 124 -0.20 17.97 -1.31
CA LEU A 124 -0.19 19.02 -2.33
C LEU A 124 -1.18 20.14 -2.04
N VAL A 125 -2.28 19.82 -1.36
CA VAL A 125 -3.42 20.72 -1.17
C VAL A 125 -3.75 20.87 0.31
N ASP A 126 -3.89 22.09 0.78
CA ASP A 126 -4.44 22.38 2.10
C ASP A 126 -5.97 22.17 2.07
N VAL A 127 -6.43 21.06 2.65
CA VAL A 127 -7.85 20.71 2.68
C VAL A 127 -8.71 21.70 3.46
N THR A 128 -8.13 22.50 4.36
CA THR A 128 -8.85 23.54 5.10
C THR A 128 -9.23 24.71 4.21
N SER A 129 -8.59 24.87 3.05
CA SER A 129 -8.90 25.88 2.04
C SER A 129 -10.03 25.48 1.08
N LEU A 130 -10.42 24.18 1.09
CA LEU A 130 -11.49 23.68 0.22
C LEU A 130 -12.86 24.04 0.77
N SER A 131 -13.82 24.31 -0.15
CA SER A 131 -15.22 24.46 0.24
C SER A 131 -15.80 23.15 0.79
N PRO A 132 -16.87 23.20 1.61
CA PRO A 132 -17.55 22.00 2.09
C PRO A 132 -18.00 21.08 0.96
N GLU A 133 -18.42 21.64 -0.18
CA GLU A 133 -18.83 20.90 -1.37
C GLU A 133 -17.66 20.15 -2.00
N GLU A 134 -16.48 20.77 -2.09
CA GLU A 134 -15.27 20.12 -2.60
C GLU A 134 -14.79 19.03 -1.65
N GLN A 135 -14.80 19.26 -0.34
CA GLN A 135 -14.47 18.24 0.65
C GLN A 135 -15.39 17.03 0.51
N GLN A 136 -16.69 17.26 0.31
CA GLN A 136 -17.65 16.18 0.07
C GLN A 136 -17.35 15.41 -1.22
N GLN A 137 -16.99 16.09 -2.31
CA GLN A 137 -16.59 15.45 -3.56
C GLN A 137 -15.35 14.56 -3.39
N TRP A 138 -14.39 14.99 -2.56
CA TRP A 138 -13.20 14.19 -2.25
C TRP A 138 -13.55 12.89 -1.52
N LEU A 139 -14.46 12.97 -0.54
CA LEU A 139 -14.91 11.79 0.23
C LEU A 139 -15.71 10.82 -0.62
N GLU A 140 -16.58 11.34 -1.49
CA GLU A 140 -17.42 10.52 -2.36
C GLU A 140 -16.63 9.88 -3.51
N ASN A 141 -15.59 10.52 -3.97
CA ASN A 141 -14.72 10.07 -5.07
C ASN A 141 -15.47 9.51 -6.28
N ARG A 142 -16.57 10.17 -6.67
CA ARG A 142 -17.47 9.68 -7.72
C ARG A 142 -16.81 9.71 -9.10
N ARG A 143 -17.26 8.83 -9.97
CA ARG A 143 -16.96 8.85 -11.40
C ARG A 143 -18.10 9.52 -12.15
N ASN A 144 -17.78 10.42 -13.07
CA ASN A 144 -18.79 11.03 -13.93
C ASN A 144 -19.38 10.04 -14.95
N SER A 145 -18.61 9.00 -15.32
CA SER A 145 -19.06 7.93 -16.19
C SER A 145 -18.18 6.67 -16.00
N ARG A 146 -18.61 5.53 -16.56
CA ARG A 146 -17.79 4.30 -16.54
C ARG A 146 -16.45 4.44 -17.28
N ARG A 147 -16.30 5.45 -18.13
CA ARG A 147 -15.10 5.68 -18.96
C ARG A 147 -14.16 6.73 -18.35
N THR A 148 -14.56 7.40 -17.27
CA THR A 148 -13.74 8.40 -16.59
C THR A 148 -13.10 7.85 -15.36
N ASP A 149 -11.94 8.39 -14.99
CA ASP A 149 -11.32 8.10 -13.71
C ASP A 149 -12.16 8.65 -12.54
N PRO A 150 -11.99 8.12 -11.31
CA PRO A 150 -12.55 8.71 -10.10
C PRO A 150 -12.09 10.15 -9.91
N TYR A 151 -12.89 10.92 -9.17
CA TYR A 151 -12.64 12.36 -8.98
C TYR A 151 -11.24 12.68 -8.43
N LEU A 152 -10.80 11.98 -7.39
CA LEU A 152 -9.49 12.22 -6.78
C LEU A 152 -8.32 11.94 -7.73
N LYS A 153 -8.44 10.94 -8.58
CA LYS A 153 -7.41 10.64 -9.58
C LYS A 153 -7.31 11.74 -10.64
N MET A 154 -8.45 12.28 -11.09
CA MET A 154 -8.46 13.41 -12.00
C MET A 154 -7.88 14.66 -11.32
N ARG A 155 -8.25 14.92 -10.06
CA ARG A 155 -7.75 16.05 -9.29
C ARG A 155 -6.24 15.97 -9.09
N LEU A 156 -5.71 14.79 -8.74
CA LEU A 156 -4.28 14.56 -8.59
C LEU A 156 -3.51 14.89 -9.87
N ARG A 157 -4.01 14.46 -11.03
CA ARG A 157 -3.41 14.81 -12.33
C ARG A 157 -3.38 16.32 -12.59
N GLN A 158 -4.42 17.05 -12.19
CA GLN A 158 -4.46 18.50 -12.31
C GLN A 158 -3.39 19.17 -11.44
N GLU A 159 -3.25 18.74 -10.18
CA GLU A 159 -2.26 19.32 -9.27
C GLU A 159 -0.81 18.98 -9.68
N MET A 160 -0.57 17.79 -10.20
CA MET A 160 0.76 17.35 -10.62
C MET A 160 1.16 17.77 -12.05
N GLY A 161 0.25 18.39 -12.81
CA GLY A 161 0.52 18.92 -14.17
C GLY A 161 0.70 17.87 -15.27
N SER A 162 0.93 16.60 -14.95
CA SER A 162 0.98 15.46 -15.88
C SER A 162 1.31 14.16 -15.13
N TYR A 163 0.40 13.72 -14.30
CA TYR A 163 0.47 12.38 -13.74
C TYR A 163 -0.13 11.38 -14.76
N HIS A 164 0.74 10.60 -15.40
CA HIS A 164 0.38 9.54 -16.34
C HIS A 164 0.49 8.17 -15.69
#